data_ef87c11056818e39f0b006c2edc9f8e2
#
_entry.id   ef87c11056818e39f0b006c2edc9f8e2
#
_cell.length_a   1.000
_cell.length_b   1.000
_cell.length_c   1.000
_cell.angle_alpha   90.00
_cell.angle_beta   90.00
_cell.angle_gamma   90.00
#
_symmetry.space_group_name_H-M   'P 1'
#
loop_
_entity.id
_entity.type
_entity.pdbx_description
1 polymer ?
#
loop_
_entity_poly.entity_id
_entity_poly.type
_entity_poly.pdbx_seq_one_letter_code
_entity_poly.pdbx_strand_id
1 'polypeptide(L)'
;MGTLVARRLIREKNEVIIVEDREERCTELEELLDAKIIRGSASSIRILKRASLDDADMLIAVTSSDEANLLGCLIAQAYSTVKIKVARLRTHEVDLWRSVCAGQLLNIDLVIHPDRETAQRILRVVGLPGISEILEFAEGKVKLIGTNITRDSWVVGKSMADLERSGPPKNSLIAMVFRGQQVIIPRGEDRLHVGDHAYIVVPTSKMSETLDFMGIEETRRVKRIFILGGKQIGIEVALQLEEMGVQVKLFEHDLRRCEKIATLVESTVIVHADGSDQRTLLEENIEGIDAYLALTGDDEENIISSLLAKRLGARKAIALVNRLDFLPMAQLLGINSIFSSRLVVVDRILQFVRKGHVLSVTTLREEEAEAIELVATPGSKFLGKKLRDLHLPRGAIVGAIVRPSGEVIVPRGDAVIQDGDRVIFFCLELLVPELESAFLVGSGREKA
;
A
#
# COMPACT_ATOMS: atom_id res chain seq x y z
N MET A 1 11.32 7.87 5.51
CA MET A 1 10.03 8.18 4.86
C MET A 1 10.17 9.34 3.88
N GLY A 2 10.52 10.54 4.31
CA GLY A 2 10.73 11.69 3.42
C GLY A 2 11.67 11.41 2.25
N THR A 3 12.77 10.68 2.49
CA THR A 3 13.71 10.23 1.45
C THR A 3 13.04 9.39 0.35
N LEU A 4 12.12 8.49 0.73
CA LEU A 4 11.40 7.64 -0.24
C LEU A 4 10.42 8.47 -1.08
N VAL A 5 9.68 9.36 -0.43
CA VAL A 5 8.78 10.30 -1.13
C VAL A 5 9.58 11.16 -2.11
N ALA A 6 10.68 11.77 -1.65
CA ALA A 6 11.54 12.60 -2.48
C ALA A 6 12.09 11.84 -3.68
N ARG A 7 12.62 10.63 -3.46
CA ARG A 7 13.14 9.77 -4.55
C ARG A 7 12.08 9.49 -5.61
N ARG A 8 10.85 9.22 -5.18
CA ARG A 8 9.73 8.98 -6.11
C ARG A 8 9.39 10.22 -6.92
N LEU A 9 9.24 11.36 -6.26
CA LEU A 9 8.90 12.62 -6.93
C LEU A 9 9.99 13.05 -7.93
N ILE A 10 11.28 12.85 -7.59
CA ILE A 10 12.40 13.11 -8.49
C ILE A 10 12.34 12.22 -9.74
N ARG A 11 12.08 10.91 -9.56
CA ARG A 11 11.89 9.99 -10.70
C ARG A 11 10.75 10.42 -11.62
N GLU A 12 9.71 11.04 -11.07
CA GLU A 12 8.59 11.62 -11.82
C GLU A 12 8.89 13.01 -12.39
N LYS A 13 10.18 13.41 -12.39
CA LYS A 13 10.67 14.68 -12.91
C LYS A 13 10.12 15.93 -12.20
N ASN A 14 9.73 15.79 -10.95
CA ASN A 14 9.44 16.94 -10.09
C ASN A 14 10.75 17.53 -9.55
N GLU A 15 10.80 18.85 -9.44
CA GLU A 15 11.86 19.54 -8.71
C GLU A 15 11.57 19.42 -7.21
N VAL A 16 12.52 18.85 -6.46
CA VAL A 16 12.33 18.56 -5.03
C VAL A 16 13.38 19.31 -4.21
N ILE A 17 12.91 20.05 -3.20
CA ILE A 17 13.75 20.69 -2.19
C ILE A 17 13.46 20.01 -0.85
N ILE A 18 14.51 19.53 -0.17
CA ILE A 18 14.39 18.83 1.10
C ILE A 18 14.90 19.75 2.22
N VAL A 19 14.10 19.87 3.27
CA VAL A 19 14.51 20.53 4.52
C VAL A 19 14.72 19.44 5.57
N GLU A 20 15.94 19.33 6.08
CA GLU A 20 16.37 18.35 7.10
C GLU A 20 17.19 19.07 8.18
N ASP A 21 16.95 18.78 9.45
CA ASP A 21 17.61 19.45 10.57
C ASP A 21 18.94 18.80 11.00
N ARG A 22 19.13 17.50 10.71
CA ARG A 22 20.32 16.73 11.10
C ARG A 22 21.39 16.79 10.00
N GLU A 23 22.59 17.22 10.38
CA GLU A 23 23.72 17.38 9.47
C GLU A 23 24.14 16.09 8.76
N GLU A 24 24.30 15.01 9.53
CA GLU A 24 24.67 13.70 9.00
C GLU A 24 23.66 13.23 7.94
N ARG A 25 22.37 13.50 8.18
CA ARG A 25 21.30 13.13 7.26
C ARG A 25 21.29 13.99 6.00
N CYS A 26 21.67 15.27 6.11
CA CYS A 26 21.82 16.13 4.93
C CYS A 26 22.88 15.57 3.98
N THR A 27 24.06 15.18 4.51
CA THR A 27 25.14 14.62 3.72
C THR A 27 24.72 13.31 3.02
N GLU A 28 24.04 12.41 3.74
CA GLU A 28 23.51 11.18 3.14
C GLU A 28 22.51 11.48 1.99
N LEU A 29 21.67 12.49 2.16
CA LEU A 29 20.66 12.84 1.16
C LEU A 29 21.29 13.47 -0.08
N GLU A 30 22.33 14.28 0.07
CA GLU A 30 23.11 14.85 -1.05
C GLU A 30 23.78 13.78 -1.91
N GLU A 31 24.22 12.67 -1.30
CA GLU A 31 24.81 11.52 -2.01
C GLU A 31 23.74 10.65 -2.71
N LEU A 32 22.55 10.55 -2.12
CA LEU A 32 21.50 9.60 -2.55
C LEU A 32 20.50 10.17 -3.56
N LEU A 33 20.31 11.49 -3.60
CA LEU A 33 19.23 12.14 -4.33
C LEU A 33 19.73 13.33 -5.13
N ASP A 34 19.25 13.47 -6.35
CA ASP A 34 19.41 14.68 -7.16
C ASP A 34 18.36 15.72 -6.71
N ALA A 35 18.58 16.31 -5.55
CA ALA A 35 17.68 17.29 -4.94
C ALA A 35 18.47 18.37 -4.21
N LYS A 36 17.88 19.55 -4.08
CA LYS A 36 18.44 20.63 -3.26
C LYS A 36 18.16 20.33 -1.78
N ILE A 37 19.22 20.17 -0.97
CA ILE A 37 19.11 19.94 0.46
C ILE A 37 19.35 21.25 1.22
N ILE A 38 18.46 21.57 2.16
CA ILE A 38 18.60 22.75 3.02
C ILE A 38 18.59 22.30 4.48
N ARG A 39 19.72 22.50 5.13
CA ARG A 39 19.82 22.20 6.56
C ARG A 39 19.06 23.22 7.38
N GLY A 40 18.13 22.73 8.22
CA GLY A 40 17.38 23.54 9.17
C GLY A 40 16.06 22.91 9.58
N SER A 41 15.38 23.55 10.52
CA SER A 41 14.10 23.08 11.02
C SER A 41 12.95 23.42 10.06
N ALA A 42 12.06 22.47 9.82
CA ALA A 42 10.81 22.66 9.08
C ALA A 42 9.83 23.61 9.78
N SER A 43 10.07 23.95 11.05
CA SER A 43 9.30 24.95 11.81
C SER A 43 9.86 26.37 11.74
N SER A 44 10.90 26.61 10.92
CA SER A 44 11.55 27.91 10.76
C SER A 44 11.11 28.62 9.48
N ILE A 45 10.43 29.76 9.62
CA ILE A 45 10.02 30.61 8.49
C ILE A 45 11.23 30.97 7.58
N ARG A 46 12.38 31.30 8.20
CA ARG A 46 13.61 31.64 7.46
C ARG A 46 14.10 30.46 6.60
N ILE A 47 14.06 29.26 7.16
CA ILE A 47 14.51 28.04 6.44
C ILE A 47 13.55 27.71 5.31
N LEU A 48 12.25 27.73 5.56
CA LEU A 48 11.24 27.47 4.55
C LEU A 48 11.29 28.50 3.39
N LYS A 49 11.53 29.79 3.68
CA LYS A 49 11.76 30.79 2.63
C LYS A 49 13.04 30.54 1.83
N ARG A 50 14.13 30.10 2.48
CA ARG A 50 15.35 29.65 1.76
C ARG A 50 15.09 28.42 0.87
N ALA A 51 14.11 27.60 1.25
CA ALA A 51 13.64 26.46 0.46
C ALA A 51 12.66 26.87 -0.66
N SER A 52 12.59 28.17 -1.00
CA SER A 52 11.71 28.68 -2.05
C SER A 52 10.24 28.30 -1.84
N LEU A 53 9.77 28.38 -0.57
CA LEU A 53 8.40 28.02 -0.23
C LEU A 53 7.36 28.80 -1.06
N ASP A 54 7.66 30.05 -1.40
CA ASP A 54 6.74 30.91 -2.15
C ASP A 54 6.54 30.45 -3.61
N ASP A 55 7.53 29.73 -4.18
CA ASP A 55 7.50 29.21 -5.55
C ASP A 55 7.08 27.75 -5.62
N ALA A 56 6.83 27.11 -4.48
CA ALA A 56 6.49 25.70 -4.42
C ALA A 56 4.99 25.44 -4.73
N ASP A 57 4.72 24.45 -5.54
CA ASP A 57 3.34 23.97 -5.81
C ASP A 57 2.76 23.24 -4.61
N MET A 58 3.61 22.55 -3.83
CA MET A 58 3.19 21.68 -2.73
C MET A 58 4.20 21.68 -1.57
N LEU A 59 3.68 21.64 -0.34
CA LEU A 59 4.44 21.35 0.88
C LEU A 59 4.07 19.95 1.40
N ILE A 60 5.08 19.08 1.59
CA ILE A 60 4.92 17.74 2.15
C ILE A 60 5.67 17.68 3.50
N ALA A 61 4.94 17.81 4.60
CA ALA A 61 5.48 17.81 5.96
C ALA A 61 5.43 16.40 6.56
N VAL A 62 6.56 15.68 6.51
CA VAL A 62 6.69 14.26 6.91
C VAL A 62 7.85 14.02 7.89
N THR A 63 8.17 15.02 8.71
CA THR A 63 9.20 14.91 9.76
C THR A 63 8.78 13.93 10.86
N SER A 64 9.66 13.67 11.82
CA SER A 64 9.34 12.81 12.98
C SER A 64 8.44 13.48 14.02
N SER A 65 8.26 14.80 14.00
CA SER A 65 7.43 15.57 14.93
C SER A 65 6.14 16.04 14.27
N ASP A 66 5.01 15.73 14.90
CA ASP A 66 3.69 16.20 14.48
C ASP A 66 3.58 17.73 14.60
N GLU A 67 4.17 18.30 15.66
CA GLU A 67 4.22 19.73 15.90
C GLU A 67 4.99 20.46 14.79
N ALA A 68 6.14 19.93 14.37
CA ALA A 68 6.92 20.49 13.27
C ALA A 68 6.16 20.41 11.94
N ASN A 69 5.44 19.32 11.70
CA ASN A 69 4.64 19.13 10.50
C ASN A 69 3.46 20.12 10.44
N LEU A 70 2.75 20.29 11.57
CA LEU A 70 1.64 21.25 11.66
C LEU A 70 2.13 22.70 11.56
N LEU A 71 3.24 23.02 12.24
CA LEU A 71 3.80 24.38 12.20
C LEU A 71 4.34 24.72 10.81
N GLY A 72 4.96 23.76 10.13
CA GLY A 72 5.38 23.94 8.72
C GLY A 72 4.20 24.27 7.81
N CYS A 73 3.08 23.55 7.96
CA CYS A 73 1.84 23.82 7.22
C CYS A 73 1.22 25.18 7.58
N LEU A 74 1.24 25.56 8.86
CA LEU A 74 0.77 26.88 9.31
C LEU A 74 1.60 28.01 8.72
N ILE A 75 2.93 27.87 8.69
CA ILE A 75 3.83 28.84 8.07
C ILE A 75 3.54 28.96 6.58
N ALA A 76 3.36 27.83 5.89
CA ALA A 76 3.00 27.82 4.47
C ALA A 76 1.67 28.55 4.22
N GLN A 77 0.66 28.31 5.05
CA GLN A 77 -0.64 28.98 4.93
C GLN A 77 -0.55 30.50 5.18
N ALA A 78 0.27 30.91 6.13
CA ALA A 78 0.34 32.31 6.55
C ALA A 78 1.31 33.18 5.74
N TYR A 79 2.35 32.57 5.17
CA TYR A 79 3.49 33.30 4.59
C TYR A 79 3.86 32.86 3.16
N SER A 80 3.04 32.07 2.50
CA SER A 80 3.32 31.65 1.12
C SER A 80 2.05 31.51 0.28
N THR A 81 2.25 31.27 -1.01
CA THR A 81 1.18 30.98 -1.99
C THR A 81 0.99 29.52 -2.27
N VAL A 82 1.66 28.63 -1.52
CA VAL A 82 1.54 27.16 -1.66
C VAL A 82 0.08 26.73 -1.52
N LYS A 83 -0.43 26.10 -2.56
CA LYS A 83 -1.83 25.70 -2.64
C LYS A 83 -2.09 24.38 -1.92
N ILE A 84 -1.15 23.44 -1.98
CA ILE A 84 -1.33 22.07 -1.51
C ILE A 84 -0.42 21.80 -0.31
N LYS A 85 -1.02 21.37 0.77
CA LYS A 85 -0.31 21.02 2.02
C LYS A 85 -0.67 19.60 2.44
N VAL A 86 0.37 18.78 2.62
CA VAL A 86 0.27 17.40 3.11
C VAL A 86 0.99 17.31 4.45
N ALA A 87 0.34 16.75 5.46
CA ALA A 87 0.96 16.54 6.77
C ALA A 87 0.83 15.09 7.24
N ARG A 88 1.93 14.57 7.78
CA ARG A 88 1.93 13.32 8.53
C ARG A 88 1.67 13.61 10.01
N LEU A 89 0.68 12.94 10.59
CA LEU A 89 0.38 13.00 12.02
C LEU A 89 0.35 11.58 12.60
N ARG A 90 0.89 11.41 13.81
CA ARG A 90 0.87 10.16 14.58
C ARG A 90 0.03 10.23 15.84
N THR A 91 -0.51 11.41 16.15
CA THR A 91 -1.34 11.60 17.33
C THR A 91 -2.55 10.67 17.34
N HIS A 92 -2.90 10.15 18.51
CA HIS A 92 -4.12 9.36 18.71
C HIS A 92 -5.41 10.17 18.44
N GLU A 93 -5.34 11.47 18.57
CA GLU A 93 -6.45 12.41 18.40
C GLU A 93 -6.62 12.86 16.95
N VAL A 94 -6.16 12.05 15.98
CA VAL A 94 -6.14 12.42 14.55
C VAL A 94 -7.52 12.86 14.03
N ASP A 95 -8.60 12.28 14.52
CA ASP A 95 -9.95 12.63 14.09
C ASP A 95 -10.37 14.03 14.59
N LEU A 96 -9.93 14.42 15.80
CA LEU A 96 -10.08 15.80 16.29
C LEU A 96 -9.22 16.76 15.46
N TRP A 97 -8.00 16.38 15.14
CA TRP A 97 -7.10 17.18 14.32
C TRP A 97 -7.57 17.34 12.89
N ARG A 98 -8.33 16.39 12.31
CA ARG A 98 -8.88 16.52 10.95
C ARG A 98 -9.73 17.77 10.79
N SER A 99 -10.60 18.07 11.73
CA SER A 99 -11.43 19.28 11.68
C SER A 99 -10.59 20.55 11.80
N VAL A 100 -9.56 20.54 12.65
CA VAL A 100 -8.61 21.66 12.80
C VAL A 100 -7.76 21.82 11.53
N CYS A 101 -7.28 20.74 10.97
CA CYS A 101 -6.44 20.75 9.76
C CYS A 101 -7.22 21.21 8.52
N ALA A 102 -8.49 20.81 8.37
CA ALA A 102 -9.34 21.24 7.28
C ALA A 102 -9.84 22.70 7.43
N GLY A 103 -9.73 23.29 8.64
CA GLY A 103 -10.13 24.66 8.90
C GLY A 103 -9.24 25.69 8.21
N GLN A 104 -9.76 26.91 8.06
CA GLN A 104 -9.07 28.02 7.37
C GLN A 104 -7.68 28.33 7.93
N LEU A 105 -7.42 28.02 9.20
CA LEU A 105 -6.15 28.30 9.86
C LEU A 105 -4.99 27.47 9.28
N LEU A 106 -5.18 26.18 9.09
CA LEU A 106 -4.15 25.28 8.59
C LEU A 106 -4.36 24.93 7.12
N ASN A 107 -5.61 24.73 6.72
CA ASN A 107 -6.03 24.37 5.37
C ASN A 107 -5.13 23.25 4.76
N ILE A 108 -5.00 22.14 5.50
CA ILE A 108 -4.19 20.98 5.09
C ILE A 108 -5.07 20.09 4.21
N ASP A 109 -4.63 19.84 3.01
CA ASP A 109 -5.38 19.09 1.99
C ASP A 109 -5.35 17.57 2.23
N LEU A 110 -4.26 17.07 2.81
CA LEU A 110 -4.12 15.65 3.14
C LEU A 110 -3.42 15.47 4.47
N VAL A 111 -4.12 14.85 5.42
CA VAL A 111 -3.54 14.35 6.67
C VAL A 111 -3.35 12.84 6.57
N ILE A 112 -2.13 12.37 6.80
CA ILE A 112 -1.76 10.95 6.73
C ILE A 112 -1.44 10.45 8.13
N HIS A 113 -2.11 9.39 8.55
CA HIS A 113 -1.84 8.69 9.80
C HIS A 113 -1.25 7.29 9.48
N PRO A 114 0.09 7.13 9.48
CA PRO A 114 0.76 5.93 9.00
C PRO A 114 0.29 4.65 9.69
N ASP A 115 0.16 4.72 11.01
CA ASP A 115 -0.13 3.55 11.85
C ASP A 115 -1.57 3.05 11.61
N ARG A 116 -2.55 3.96 11.52
CA ARG A 116 -3.94 3.63 11.22
C ARG A 116 -4.11 3.08 9.80
N GLU A 117 -3.48 3.69 8.82
CA GLU A 117 -3.55 3.20 7.43
C GLU A 117 -2.89 1.83 7.27
N THR A 118 -1.78 1.59 8.00
CA THR A 118 -1.13 0.27 8.02
C THR A 118 -2.02 -0.77 8.69
N ALA A 119 -2.63 -0.45 9.84
CA ALA A 119 -3.57 -1.33 10.51
C ALA A 119 -4.74 -1.73 9.59
N GLN A 120 -5.33 -0.77 8.88
CA GLN A 120 -6.40 -1.05 7.94
C GLN A 120 -5.97 -1.98 6.80
N ARG A 121 -4.75 -1.84 6.26
CA ARG A 121 -4.23 -2.76 5.24
C ARG A 121 -4.04 -4.18 5.79
N ILE A 122 -3.54 -4.32 7.01
CA ILE A 122 -3.38 -5.62 7.70
C ILE A 122 -4.74 -6.28 7.87
N LEU A 123 -5.74 -5.56 8.36
CA LEU A 123 -7.08 -6.09 8.65
C LEU A 123 -7.81 -6.60 7.39
N ARG A 124 -7.54 -6.01 6.23
CA ARG A 124 -8.12 -6.48 4.96
C ARG A 124 -7.71 -7.91 4.59
N VAL A 125 -6.56 -8.38 5.08
CA VAL A 125 -6.02 -9.69 4.71
C VAL A 125 -5.96 -10.69 5.85
N VAL A 126 -6.16 -10.26 7.09
CA VAL A 126 -5.96 -11.10 8.28
C VAL A 126 -6.84 -12.35 8.26
N GLY A 127 -8.05 -12.26 7.72
CA GLY A 127 -9.01 -13.36 7.61
C GLY A 127 -8.88 -14.21 6.34
N LEU A 128 -7.89 -13.99 5.51
CA LEU A 128 -7.76 -14.59 4.19
C LEU A 128 -6.42 -15.34 4.06
N PRO A 129 -6.36 -16.63 4.45
CA PRO A 129 -5.09 -17.34 4.61
C PRO A 129 -4.21 -17.40 3.35
N GLY A 130 -4.81 -17.55 2.16
CA GLY A 130 -4.08 -17.62 0.88
C GLY A 130 -3.71 -16.26 0.29
N ILE A 131 -4.17 -15.15 0.88
CA ILE A 131 -4.02 -13.81 0.32
C ILE A 131 -2.93 -13.06 1.07
N SER A 132 -1.99 -12.48 0.36
CA SER A 132 -0.90 -11.67 0.90
C SER A 132 -1.28 -10.20 1.05
N GLU A 133 -2.02 -9.67 0.09
CA GLU A 133 -2.53 -8.29 0.11
C GLU A 133 -3.79 -8.13 -0.74
N ILE A 134 -4.54 -7.07 -0.43
CA ILE A 134 -5.70 -6.62 -1.22
C ILE A 134 -5.58 -5.12 -1.42
N LEU A 135 -5.64 -4.70 -2.68
CA LEU A 135 -5.67 -3.31 -3.08
C LEU A 135 -7.02 -3.02 -3.74
N GLU A 136 -7.55 -1.82 -3.50
CA GLU A 136 -8.87 -1.43 -3.99
C GLU A 136 -8.75 -0.28 -4.98
N PHE A 137 -9.49 -0.41 -6.09
CA PHE A 137 -9.59 0.56 -7.16
C PHE A 137 -11.06 0.90 -7.42
N ALA A 138 -11.31 2.02 -8.08
CA ALA A 138 -12.65 2.48 -8.44
C ALA A 138 -13.62 2.49 -7.25
N GLU A 139 -13.17 3.09 -6.13
CA GLU A 139 -13.97 3.18 -4.89
C GLU A 139 -14.40 1.81 -4.35
N GLY A 140 -13.50 0.82 -4.45
CA GLY A 140 -13.73 -0.55 -3.95
C GLY A 140 -14.52 -1.46 -4.89
N LYS A 141 -14.85 -1.03 -6.11
CA LYS A 141 -15.56 -1.87 -7.11
C LYS A 141 -14.66 -2.93 -7.73
N VAL A 142 -13.36 -2.65 -7.84
CA VAL A 142 -12.33 -3.56 -8.35
C VAL A 142 -11.32 -3.84 -7.26
N LYS A 143 -10.98 -5.11 -7.09
CA LYS A 143 -9.92 -5.54 -6.19
C LYS A 143 -8.77 -6.18 -6.96
N LEU A 144 -7.56 -5.87 -6.52
CA LEU A 144 -6.34 -6.57 -6.89
C LEU A 144 -5.93 -7.44 -5.73
N ILE A 145 -5.87 -8.73 -5.93
CA ILE A 145 -5.59 -9.72 -4.90
C ILE A 145 -4.22 -10.31 -5.15
N GLY A 146 -3.30 -10.14 -4.21
CA GLY A 146 -2.00 -10.77 -4.20
C GLY A 146 -2.07 -12.15 -3.52
N THR A 147 -1.54 -13.18 -4.16
CA THR A 147 -1.49 -14.55 -3.63
C THR A 147 -0.20 -15.26 -4.00
N ASN A 148 0.32 -16.07 -3.08
CA ASN A 148 1.49 -16.91 -3.34
C ASN A 148 1.05 -18.26 -3.91
N ILE A 149 1.64 -18.68 -5.02
CA ILE A 149 1.39 -19.98 -5.62
C ILE A 149 2.20 -21.04 -4.87
N THR A 150 1.51 -21.86 -4.09
CA THR A 150 2.09 -22.97 -3.30
C THR A 150 2.07 -24.29 -4.07
N ARG A 151 2.78 -25.32 -3.57
CA ARG A 151 2.81 -26.66 -4.20
C ARG A 151 1.42 -27.28 -4.31
N ASP A 152 0.54 -26.99 -3.36
CA ASP A 152 -0.81 -27.54 -3.29
C ASP A 152 -1.81 -26.76 -4.17
N SER A 153 -1.38 -25.66 -4.78
CA SER A 153 -2.24 -24.87 -5.67
C SER A 153 -2.48 -25.62 -6.97
N TRP A 154 -3.75 -25.92 -7.30
CA TRP A 154 -4.15 -26.65 -8.51
C TRP A 154 -3.77 -25.93 -9.81
N VAL A 155 -3.46 -24.64 -9.74
CA VAL A 155 -3.04 -23.80 -10.88
C VAL A 155 -1.58 -23.99 -11.28
N VAL A 156 -0.77 -24.67 -10.47
CA VAL A 156 0.66 -24.91 -10.73
C VAL A 156 0.83 -25.66 -12.06
N GLY A 157 1.76 -25.18 -12.89
CA GLY A 157 2.10 -25.73 -14.20
C GLY A 157 1.10 -25.42 -15.30
N LYS A 158 -0.06 -24.85 -15.00
CA LYS A 158 -1.06 -24.46 -16.00
C LYS A 158 -0.66 -23.16 -16.68
N SER A 159 -0.90 -23.09 -18.00
CA SER A 159 -0.76 -21.85 -18.75
C SER A 159 -1.98 -20.94 -18.54
N MET A 160 -1.86 -19.67 -18.88
CA MET A 160 -3.02 -18.76 -18.84
C MET A 160 -4.15 -19.23 -19.74
N ALA A 161 -3.81 -19.81 -20.91
CA ALA A 161 -4.79 -20.41 -21.83
C ALA A 161 -5.48 -21.65 -21.22
N ASP A 162 -4.74 -22.49 -20.46
CA ASP A 162 -5.33 -23.64 -19.75
C ASP A 162 -6.27 -23.18 -18.64
N LEU A 163 -5.88 -22.15 -17.89
CA LEU A 163 -6.72 -21.57 -16.85
C LEU A 163 -8.01 -20.99 -17.44
N GLU A 164 -7.91 -20.28 -18.57
CA GLU A 164 -9.08 -19.71 -19.24
C GLU A 164 -10.04 -20.80 -19.70
N ARG A 165 -9.54 -21.92 -20.23
CA ARG A 165 -10.34 -23.10 -20.63
C ARG A 165 -10.99 -23.82 -19.44
N SER A 166 -10.38 -23.73 -18.25
CA SER A 166 -10.93 -24.32 -17.01
C SER A 166 -12.17 -23.57 -16.49
N GLY A 167 -12.61 -22.50 -17.15
CA GLY A 167 -13.81 -21.75 -16.80
C GLY A 167 -13.67 -20.86 -15.56
N PRO A 168 -12.66 -19.96 -15.52
CA PRO A 168 -12.54 -19.02 -14.41
C PRO A 168 -13.81 -18.17 -14.30
N PRO A 169 -14.11 -17.60 -13.12
CA PRO A 169 -15.20 -16.66 -12.99
C PRO A 169 -15.09 -15.59 -14.06
N LYS A 170 -16.19 -15.33 -14.75
CA LYS A 170 -16.24 -14.26 -15.74
C LYS A 170 -15.78 -12.97 -15.06
N ASN A 171 -14.91 -12.23 -15.73
CA ASN A 171 -14.33 -11.00 -15.21
C ASN A 171 -13.28 -11.18 -14.10
N SER A 172 -12.43 -12.21 -14.17
CA SER A 172 -11.17 -12.27 -13.43
C SER A 172 -9.98 -12.40 -14.38
N LEU A 173 -8.83 -11.84 -13.99
CA LEU A 173 -7.62 -11.82 -14.79
C LEU A 173 -6.38 -11.88 -13.88
N ILE A 174 -5.44 -12.78 -14.18
CA ILE A 174 -4.10 -12.72 -13.61
C ILE A 174 -3.35 -11.62 -14.37
N ALA A 175 -3.22 -10.46 -13.76
CA ALA A 175 -2.66 -9.27 -14.40
C ALA A 175 -1.13 -9.26 -14.36
N MET A 176 -0.54 -9.86 -13.32
CA MET A 176 0.90 -9.81 -13.09
C MET A 176 1.37 -11.00 -12.27
N VAL A 177 2.58 -11.47 -12.53
CA VAL A 177 3.25 -12.52 -11.77
C VAL A 177 4.67 -12.07 -11.44
N PHE A 178 5.05 -12.17 -10.19
CA PHE A 178 6.43 -11.99 -9.75
C PHE A 178 7.07 -13.36 -9.52
N ARG A 179 8.17 -13.60 -10.21
CA ARG A 179 8.97 -14.83 -10.11
C ARG A 179 10.39 -14.47 -9.66
N GLY A 180 10.68 -14.63 -8.37
CA GLY A 180 11.89 -14.03 -7.80
C GLY A 180 11.87 -12.52 -7.94
N GLN A 181 12.85 -11.96 -8.63
CA GLN A 181 12.93 -10.51 -8.94
C GLN A 181 12.34 -10.16 -10.31
N GLN A 182 11.83 -11.12 -11.07
CA GLN A 182 11.30 -10.88 -12.40
C GLN A 182 9.81 -10.54 -12.36
N VAL A 183 9.42 -9.42 -12.97
CA VAL A 183 8.02 -9.04 -13.20
C VAL A 183 7.59 -9.59 -14.55
N ILE A 184 6.51 -10.36 -14.57
CA ILE A 184 5.92 -10.98 -15.75
C ILE A 184 4.49 -10.47 -15.93
N ILE A 185 4.18 -9.87 -17.07
CA ILE A 185 2.81 -9.63 -17.50
C ILE A 185 2.41 -10.87 -18.32
N PRO A 186 1.61 -11.80 -17.73
CA PRO A 186 1.45 -13.13 -18.31
C PRO A 186 0.60 -13.11 -19.59
N ARG A 187 0.94 -13.97 -20.53
CA ARG A 187 0.25 -14.19 -21.80
C ARG A 187 -0.20 -15.65 -21.91
N GLY A 188 -1.00 -15.98 -22.90
CA GLY A 188 -1.64 -17.29 -23.06
C GLY A 188 -0.77 -18.51 -22.76
N GLU A 189 0.50 -18.51 -23.19
CA GLU A 189 1.42 -19.65 -23.04
C GLU A 189 2.21 -19.64 -21.73
N ASP A 190 2.21 -18.49 -21.01
CA ASP A 190 2.93 -18.37 -19.74
C ASP A 190 2.30 -19.26 -18.68
N ARG A 191 3.14 -19.93 -17.87
CA ARG A 191 2.73 -20.89 -16.85
C ARG A 191 3.03 -20.37 -15.45
N LEU A 192 2.15 -20.72 -14.51
CA LEU A 192 2.36 -20.47 -13.10
C LEU A 192 3.28 -21.54 -12.49
N HIS A 193 4.23 -21.12 -11.68
CA HIS A 193 5.17 -21.99 -10.99
C HIS A 193 5.02 -21.86 -9.47
N VAL A 194 5.46 -22.88 -8.76
CA VAL A 194 5.57 -22.81 -7.29
C VAL A 194 6.52 -21.70 -6.91
N GLY A 195 6.11 -20.87 -5.97
CA GLY A 195 6.87 -19.70 -5.50
C GLY A 195 6.58 -18.41 -6.27
N ASP A 196 5.78 -18.49 -7.35
CA ASP A 196 5.26 -17.29 -8.00
C ASP A 196 4.35 -16.52 -7.04
N HIS A 197 4.41 -15.19 -7.11
CA HIS A 197 3.44 -14.32 -6.49
C HIS A 197 2.55 -13.71 -7.57
N ALA A 198 1.27 -14.09 -7.58
CA ALA A 198 0.33 -13.69 -8.61
C ALA A 198 -0.61 -12.60 -8.12
N TYR A 199 -0.84 -11.61 -8.98
CA TYR A 199 -1.85 -10.58 -8.77
C TYR A 199 -3.04 -10.80 -9.67
N ILE A 200 -4.21 -10.92 -9.05
CA ILE A 200 -5.48 -11.22 -9.71
C ILE A 200 -6.40 -10.02 -9.62
N VAL A 201 -6.84 -9.51 -10.75
CA VAL A 201 -7.87 -8.46 -10.85
C VAL A 201 -9.24 -9.10 -10.84
N VAL A 202 -10.14 -8.57 -10.03
CA VAL A 202 -11.48 -9.09 -9.89
C VAL A 202 -12.48 -7.99 -9.51
N PRO A 203 -13.69 -7.97 -10.05
CA PRO A 203 -14.78 -7.17 -9.49
C PRO A 203 -15.09 -7.62 -8.06
N THR A 204 -15.33 -6.70 -7.16
CA THR A 204 -15.62 -7.02 -5.75
C THR A 204 -16.76 -8.04 -5.60
N SER A 205 -17.77 -7.95 -6.48
CA SER A 205 -18.90 -8.88 -6.49
C SER A 205 -18.55 -10.32 -6.92
N LYS A 206 -17.35 -10.54 -7.49
CA LYS A 206 -16.86 -11.84 -7.96
C LYS A 206 -15.66 -12.36 -7.18
N MET A 207 -15.32 -11.69 -6.09
CA MET A 207 -14.16 -12.06 -5.28
C MET A 207 -14.26 -13.49 -4.75
N SER A 208 -15.39 -13.85 -4.13
CA SER A 208 -15.64 -15.20 -3.58
C SER A 208 -15.46 -16.30 -4.63
N GLU A 209 -16.17 -16.17 -5.76
CA GLU A 209 -16.07 -17.14 -6.87
C GLU A 209 -14.63 -17.28 -7.40
N THR A 210 -13.86 -16.17 -7.39
CA THR A 210 -12.47 -16.20 -7.87
C THR A 210 -11.54 -16.87 -6.87
N LEU A 211 -11.73 -16.64 -5.57
CA LEU A 211 -10.95 -17.31 -4.53
C LEU A 211 -11.22 -18.81 -4.51
N ASP A 212 -12.47 -19.23 -4.63
CA ASP A 212 -12.87 -20.63 -4.74
C ASP A 212 -12.23 -21.27 -5.97
N PHE A 213 -12.27 -20.60 -7.13
CA PHE A 213 -11.63 -21.08 -8.36
C PHE A 213 -10.11 -21.23 -8.19
N MET A 214 -9.46 -20.33 -7.47
CA MET A 214 -8.02 -20.42 -7.20
C MET A 214 -7.67 -21.48 -6.15
N GLY A 215 -8.67 -22.09 -5.51
CA GLY A 215 -8.50 -23.03 -4.39
C GLY A 215 -8.06 -22.33 -3.12
N ILE A 216 -8.35 -21.05 -3.01
CA ILE A 216 -8.09 -20.26 -1.80
C ILE A 216 -9.37 -20.31 -0.97
N GLU A 217 -9.33 -21.01 0.15
CA GLU A 217 -10.49 -21.09 1.06
C GLU A 217 -10.91 -19.69 1.48
N GLU A 218 -12.12 -19.28 1.10
CA GLU A 218 -12.76 -18.10 1.63
C GLU A 218 -13.25 -18.39 3.05
N THR A 219 -12.70 -17.64 3.97
CA THR A 219 -13.20 -17.37 5.30
C THR A 219 -13.75 -18.54 6.14
N ARG A 220 -12.89 -19.17 6.87
CA ARG A 220 -13.24 -19.43 8.26
C ARG A 220 -13.32 -18.06 8.96
N ARG A 221 -14.45 -17.77 9.62
CA ARG A 221 -14.56 -16.60 10.50
C ARG A 221 -13.33 -16.60 11.42
N VAL A 222 -12.49 -15.57 11.32
CA VAL A 222 -11.31 -15.42 12.17
C VAL A 222 -11.78 -15.45 13.62
N LYS A 223 -11.15 -16.27 14.44
CA LYS A 223 -11.54 -16.47 15.84
C LYS A 223 -10.44 -16.07 16.81
N ARG A 224 -9.20 -16.43 16.51
CA ARG A 224 -8.05 -16.27 17.41
C ARG A 224 -6.87 -15.67 16.71
N ILE A 225 -6.38 -14.56 17.24
CA ILE A 225 -5.22 -13.84 16.71
C ILE A 225 -4.24 -13.54 17.84
N PHE A 226 -2.95 -13.71 17.54
CA PHE A 226 -1.86 -13.25 18.38
C PHE A 226 -1.20 -12.03 17.74
N ILE A 227 -0.95 -11.00 18.55
CA ILE A 227 -0.25 -9.80 18.16
C ILE A 227 1.00 -9.67 19.01
N LEU A 228 2.17 -9.62 18.38
CA LEU A 228 3.43 -9.27 19.02
C LEU A 228 3.69 -7.78 18.82
N GLY A 229 3.77 -7.03 19.93
CA GLY A 229 4.08 -5.61 19.97
C GLY A 229 2.89 -4.72 20.29
N GLY A 230 2.93 -4.07 21.44
CA GLY A 230 1.93 -3.14 21.97
C GLY A 230 2.20 -1.68 21.59
N LYS A 231 2.82 -1.41 20.43
CA LYS A 231 2.92 -0.06 19.85
C LYS A 231 1.64 0.30 19.11
N GLN A 232 1.59 1.51 18.56
CA GLN A 232 0.39 2.10 17.96
C GLN A 232 -0.33 1.20 16.96
N ILE A 233 0.41 0.57 16.02
CA ILE A 233 -0.20 -0.31 15.01
C ILE A 233 -0.83 -1.54 15.67
N GLY A 234 -0.13 -2.15 16.65
CA GLY A 234 -0.66 -3.31 17.38
C GLY A 234 -1.93 -3.00 18.16
N ILE A 235 -1.97 -1.84 18.84
CA ILE A 235 -3.17 -1.37 19.56
C ILE A 235 -4.32 -1.12 18.58
N GLU A 236 -4.07 -0.40 17.49
CA GLU A 236 -5.09 -0.07 16.49
C GLU A 236 -5.70 -1.33 15.85
N VAL A 237 -4.84 -2.32 15.55
CA VAL A 237 -5.30 -3.63 15.04
C VAL A 237 -6.09 -4.39 16.09
N ALA A 238 -5.65 -4.40 17.36
CA ALA A 238 -6.36 -5.08 18.44
C ALA A 238 -7.76 -4.51 18.64
N LEU A 239 -7.91 -3.18 18.71
CA LEU A 239 -9.20 -2.51 18.88
C LEU A 239 -10.18 -2.86 17.75
N GLN A 240 -9.74 -2.80 16.49
CA GLN A 240 -10.61 -3.13 15.36
C GLN A 240 -10.98 -4.63 15.33
N LEU A 241 -10.08 -5.52 15.75
CA LEU A 241 -10.38 -6.95 15.87
C LEU A 241 -11.37 -7.23 17.00
N GLU A 242 -11.31 -6.49 18.10
CA GLU A 242 -12.32 -6.57 19.18
C GLU A 242 -13.71 -6.22 18.68
N GLU A 243 -13.84 -5.11 17.92
CA GLU A 243 -15.11 -4.71 17.30
C GLU A 243 -15.67 -5.77 16.36
N MET A 244 -14.79 -6.56 15.73
CA MET A 244 -15.17 -7.70 14.88
C MET A 244 -15.51 -8.98 15.69
N GLY A 245 -15.37 -8.96 17.01
CA GLY A 245 -15.61 -10.09 17.90
C GLY A 245 -14.54 -11.20 17.82
N VAL A 246 -13.30 -10.84 17.49
CA VAL A 246 -12.15 -11.75 17.41
C VAL A 246 -11.45 -11.83 18.77
N GLN A 247 -11.06 -13.02 19.19
CA GLN A 247 -10.25 -13.23 20.39
C GLN A 247 -8.80 -12.83 20.10
N VAL A 248 -8.32 -11.82 20.78
CA VAL A 248 -6.97 -11.28 20.60
C VAL A 248 -6.13 -11.51 21.84
N LYS A 249 -4.90 -12.01 21.67
CA LYS A 249 -3.83 -11.94 22.67
C LYS A 249 -2.74 -11.02 22.16
N LEU A 250 -2.42 -10.00 22.94
CA LEU A 250 -1.38 -9.04 22.62
C LEU A 250 -0.20 -9.22 23.58
N PHE A 251 0.97 -9.55 23.03
CA PHE A 251 2.22 -9.74 23.75
C PHE A 251 3.02 -8.44 23.78
N GLU A 252 3.39 -8.00 24.97
CA GLU A 252 4.22 -6.82 25.19
C GLU A 252 5.17 -7.09 26.36
N HIS A 253 6.45 -6.78 26.20
CA HIS A 253 7.47 -7.03 27.21
C HIS A 253 7.61 -5.91 28.25
N ASP A 254 7.15 -4.70 27.93
CA ASP A 254 7.16 -3.55 28.85
C ASP A 254 5.90 -3.54 29.71
N LEU A 255 6.03 -3.79 31.01
CA LEU A 255 4.93 -3.84 31.96
C LEU A 255 4.11 -2.53 31.98
N ARG A 256 4.80 -1.38 31.97
CA ARG A 256 4.12 -0.08 31.99
C ARG A 256 3.26 0.14 30.76
N ARG A 257 3.74 -0.39 29.63
CA ARG A 257 2.98 -0.36 28.39
C ARG A 257 1.81 -1.32 28.43
N CYS A 258 1.98 -2.52 29.00
CA CYS A 258 0.89 -3.46 29.23
C CYS A 258 -0.23 -2.80 30.04
N GLU A 259 0.10 -2.13 31.16
CA GLU A 259 -0.86 -1.41 32.00
C GLU A 259 -1.61 -0.32 31.22
N LYS A 260 -0.88 0.45 30.42
CA LYS A 260 -1.49 1.49 29.57
C LYS A 260 -2.42 0.88 28.50
N ILE A 261 -2.02 -0.18 27.83
CA ILE A 261 -2.83 -0.83 26.79
C ILE A 261 -4.11 -1.40 27.41
N ALA A 262 -4.02 -2.01 28.60
CA ALA A 262 -5.17 -2.54 29.33
C ALA A 262 -6.26 -1.50 29.66
N THR A 263 -5.93 -0.20 29.63
CA THR A 263 -6.93 0.86 29.76
C THR A 263 -7.61 1.26 28.45
N LEU A 264 -7.09 0.79 27.32
CA LEU A 264 -7.55 1.15 25.98
C LEU A 264 -8.39 0.04 25.31
N VAL A 265 -8.17 -1.22 25.71
CA VAL A 265 -8.82 -2.41 25.14
C VAL A 265 -9.85 -2.97 26.11
N GLU A 266 -10.91 -3.60 25.60
CA GLU A 266 -12.00 -4.16 26.42
C GLU A 266 -11.91 -5.67 26.56
N SER A 267 -11.62 -6.39 25.47
CA SER A 267 -11.66 -7.86 25.41
C SER A 267 -10.31 -8.50 25.03
N THR A 268 -9.34 -7.72 24.58
CA THR A 268 -7.99 -8.21 24.27
C THR A 268 -7.25 -8.63 25.52
N VAL A 269 -6.75 -9.85 25.53
CA VAL A 269 -5.89 -10.35 26.61
C VAL A 269 -4.47 -9.82 26.43
N ILE A 270 -4.01 -9.02 27.39
CA ILE A 270 -2.63 -8.52 27.40
C ILE A 270 -1.74 -9.54 28.11
N VAL A 271 -0.74 -10.01 27.41
CA VAL A 271 0.26 -10.96 27.93
C VAL A 271 1.58 -10.21 28.14
N HIS A 272 1.96 -10.01 29.40
CA HIS A 272 3.26 -9.44 29.74
C HIS A 272 4.34 -10.51 29.60
N ALA A 273 4.86 -10.67 28.40
CA ALA A 273 5.89 -11.67 28.07
C ALA A 273 6.58 -11.32 26.74
N ASP A 274 7.67 -12.01 26.47
CA ASP A 274 8.29 -12.03 25.15
C ASP A 274 7.51 -12.95 24.21
N GLY A 275 6.73 -12.35 23.32
CA GLY A 275 5.93 -13.09 22.33
C GLY A 275 6.72 -13.62 21.14
N SER A 276 8.06 -13.43 21.11
CA SER A 276 8.97 -14.07 20.17
C SER A 276 9.57 -15.38 20.73
N ASP A 277 9.38 -15.66 22.03
CA ASP A 277 9.85 -16.88 22.68
C ASP A 277 8.94 -18.08 22.41
N GLN A 278 9.56 -19.21 22.00
CA GLN A 278 8.85 -20.43 21.66
C GLN A 278 8.03 -20.99 22.83
N ARG A 279 8.57 -20.97 24.06
CA ARG A 279 7.89 -21.50 25.25
C ARG A 279 6.63 -20.69 25.53
N THR A 280 6.76 -19.38 25.55
CA THR A 280 5.64 -18.45 25.73
C THR A 280 4.52 -18.71 24.72
N LEU A 281 4.86 -18.86 23.45
CA LEU A 281 3.87 -19.11 22.40
C LEU A 281 3.15 -20.46 22.57
N LEU A 282 3.86 -21.50 23.00
CA LEU A 282 3.27 -22.82 23.25
C LEU A 282 2.38 -22.82 24.50
N GLU A 283 2.80 -22.18 25.60
CA GLU A 283 2.00 -22.01 26.82
C GLU A 283 0.69 -21.27 26.55
N GLU A 284 0.71 -20.30 25.62
CA GLU A 284 -0.46 -19.53 25.21
C GLU A 284 -1.31 -20.19 24.11
N ASN A 285 -0.99 -21.44 23.73
CA ASN A 285 -1.71 -22.27 22.75
C ASN A 285 -1.72 -21.64 21.34
N ILE A 286 -0.55 -21.38 20.79
CA ILE A 286 -0.39 -20.84 19.43
C ILE A 286 -0.88 -21.79 18.34
N GLU A 287 -0.93 -23.11 18.60
CA GLU A 287 -1.30 -24.08 17.58
C GLU A 287 -2.71 -23.84 17.04
N GLY A 288 -2.81 -23.76 15.72
CA GLY A 288 -4.06 -23.56 15.00
C GLY A 288 -4.71 -22.20 15.16
N ILE A 289 -3.98 -21.17 15.64
CA ILE A 289 -4.49 -19.79 15.57
C ILE A 289 -4.66 -19.36 14.11
N ASP A 290 -5.59 -18.45 13.86
CA ASP A 290 -5.87 -17.99 12.50
C ASP A 290 -4.77 -17.10 11.96
N ALA A 291 -4.22 -16.20 12.79
CA ALA A 291 -3.07 -15.38 12.40
C ALA A 291 -2.17 -15.00 13.59
N TYR A 292 -0.88 -14.86 13.29
CA TYR A 292 0.13 -14.24 14.13
C TYR A 292 0.61 -12.96 13.46
N LEU A 293 0.52 -11.83 14.17
CA LEU A 293 0.85 -10.50 13.68
C LEU A 293 2.07 -9.97 14.43
N ALA A 294 3.23 -9.92 13.77
CA ALA A 294 4.45 -9.35 14.34
C ALA A 294 4.54 -7.86 13.97
N LEU A 295 4.21 -6.99 14.94
CA LEU A 295 4.02 -5.55 14.75
C LEU A 295 4.90 -4.72 15.68
N THR A 296 6.07 -5.24 16.05
CA THR A 296 7.04 -4.50 16.88
C THR A 296 7.76 -3.41 16.08
N GLY A 297 8.67 -2.70 16.74
CA GLY A 297 9.53 -1.72 16.06
C GLY A 297 10.81 -2.31 15.50
N ASP A 298 11.01 -3.62 15.62
CA ASP A 298 12.20 -4.33 15.19
C ASP A 298 11.85 -5.28 14.03
N ASP A 299 12.41 -5.01 12.86
CA ASP A 299 12.11 -5.74 11.64
C ASP A 299 12.63 -7.19 11.69
N GLU A 300 13.81 -7.40 12.29
CA GLU A 300 14.43 -8.70 12.47
C GLU A 300 13.59 -9.58 13.41
N GLU A 301 13.15 -9.02 14.54
CA GLU A 301 12.25 -9.70 15.48
C GLU A 301 10.93 -10.08 14.79
N ASN A 302 10.35 -9.15 14.03
CA ASN A 302 9.09 -9.41 13.32
C ASN A 302 9.21 -10.55 12.30
N ILE A 303 10.33 -10.60 11.56
CA ILE A 303 10.59 -11.68 10.60
C ILE A 303 10.78 -13.01 11.31
N ILE A 304 11.67 -13.08 12.30
CA ILE A 304 12.03 -14.32 13.00
C ILE A 304 10.81 -14.87 13.75
N SER A 305 10.10 -14.05 14.51
CA SER A 305 8.91 -14.48 15.27
C SER A 305 7.76 -14.94 14.36
N SER A 306 7.58 -14.31 13.20
CA SER A 306 6.61 -14.76 12.20
C SER A 306 6.91 -16.16 11.66
N LEU A 307 8.20 -16.46 11.38
CA LEU A 307 8.63 -17.79 10.93
C LEU A 307 8.45 -18.84 12.03
N LEU A 308 8.78 -18.49 13.26
CA LEU A 308 8.58 -19.34 14.43
C LEU A 308 7.10 -19.64 14.63
N ALA A 309 6.24 -18.64 14.59
CA ALA A 309 4.80 -18.80 14.73
C ALA A 309 4.20 -19.75 13.67
N LYS A 310 4.65 -19.63 12.41
CA LYS A 310 4.25 -20.57 11.35
C LYS A 310 4.70 -22.00 11.66
N ARG A 311 5.92 -22.18 12.10
CA ARG A 311 6.46 -23.49 12.48
C ARG A 311 5.68 -24.13 13.65
N LEU A 312 5.18 -23.31 14.57
CA LEU A 312 4.37 -23.72 15.72
C LEU A 312 2.87 -23.90 15.39
N GLY A 313 2.47 -23.77 14.11
CA GLY A 313 1.13 -24.09 13.65
C GLY A 313 0.18 -22.90 13.48
N ALA A 314 0.67 -21.66 13.52
CA ALA A 314 -0.13 -20.51 13.09
C ALA A 314 -0.45 -20.62 11.60
N ARG A 315 -1.71 -20.47 11.22
CA ARG A 315 -2.16 -20.62 9.82
C ARG A 315 -1.64 -19.52 8.93
N LYS A 316 -1.54 -18.31 9.45
CA LYS A 316 -1.04 -17.13 8.77
C LYS A 316 -0.04 -16.39 9.64
N ALA A 317 1.01 -15.85 9.04
CA ALA A 317 1.91 -14.90 9.67
C ALA A 317 1.94 -13.60 8.88
N ILE A 318 1.87 -12.48 9.58
CA ILE A 318 1.95 -11.12 9.03
C ILE A 318 3.06 -10.40 9.76
N ALA A 319 4.01 -9.80 9.02
CA ALA A 319 5.12 -9.05 9.57
C ALA A 319 5.09 -7.59 9.14
N LEU A 320 5.37 -6.68 10.08
CA LEU A 320 5.70 -5.29 9.79
C LEU A 320 7.20 -5.18 9.52
N VAL A 321 7.59 -4.74 8.32
CA VAL A 321 8.98 -4.59 7.91
C VAL A 321 9.15 -3.23 7.24
N ASN A 322 9.96 -2.37 7.84
CA ASN A 322 10.15 -0.99 7.38
C ASN A 322 11.47 -0.79 6.62
N ARG A 323 12.42 -1.71 6.76
CA ARG A 323 13.64 -1.76 5.97
C ARG A 323 13.34 -2.45 4.65
N LEU A 324 13.43 -1.70 3.55
CA LEU A 324 13.04 -2.21 2.22
C LEU A 324 13.96 -3.33 1.74
N ASP A 325 15.23 -3.30 2.13
CA ASP A 325 16.22 -4.34 1.85
C ASP A 325 15.87 -5.72 2.46
N PHE A 326 14.99 -5.75 3.48
CA PHE A 326 14.55 -7.01 4.09
C PHE A 326 13.28 -7.61 3.44
N LEU A 327 12.54 -6.83 2.67
CA LEU A 327 11.28 -7.29 2.08
C LEU A 327 11.46 -8.53 1.18
N PRO A 328 12.43 -8.58 0.21
CA PRO A 328 12.63 -9.76 -0.63
C PRO A 328 12.97 -11.00 0.17
N MET A 329 13.85 -10.84 1.18
CA MET A 329 14.27 -11.95 2.03
C MET A 329 13.09 -12.50 2.84
N ALA A 330 12.30 -11.65 3.47
CA ALA A 330 11.16 -12.06 4.27
C ALA A 330 10.11 -12.81 3.43
N GLN A 331 9.91 -12.41 2.18
CA GLN A 331 9.04 -13.11 1.24
C GLN A 331 9.59 -14.50 0.87
N LEU A 332 10.88 -14.60 0.55
CA LEU A 332 11.54 -15.88 0.22
C LEU A 332 11.47 -16.86 1.39
N LEU A 333 11.54 -16.39 2.62
CA LEU A 333 11.39 -17.19 3.84
C LEU A 333 9.96 -17.67 4.07
N GLY A 334 8.99 -17.20 3.27
CA GLY A 334 7.62 -17.72 3.27
C GLY A 334 6.68 -17.05 4.27
N ILE A 335 6.94 -15.81 4.68
CA ILE A 335 5.97 -15.01 5.43
C ILE A 335 4.80 -14.69 4.50
N ASN A 336 3.56 -14.90 4.96
CA ASN A 336 2.38 -14.81 4.11
C ASN A 336 2.10 -13.38 3.62
N SER A 337 2.24 -12.40 4.51
CA SER A 337 1.99 -11.00 4.20
C SER A 337 3.01 -10.11 4.91
N ILE A 338 3.54 -9.14 4.20
CA ILE A 338 4.53 -8.20 4.74
C ILE A 338 4.04 -6.79 4.46
N PHE A 339 4.02 -5.95 5.49
CA PHE A 339 3.58 -4.56 5.40
C PHE A 339 4.70 -3.61 5.81
N SER A 340 4.74 -2.44 5.19
CA SER A 340 5.66 -1.36 5.56
C SER A 340 4.87 -0.07 5.75
N SER A 341 4.92 0.49 6.95
CA SER A 341 4.29 1.78 7.22
C SER A 341 4.90 2.92 6.41
N ARG A 342 6.15 2.74 5.97
CA ARG A 342 6.82 3.72 5.10
C ARG A 342 6.22 3.73 3.70
N LEU A 343 6.01 2.55 3.11
CA LEU A 343 5.42 2.42 1.77
C LEU A 343 3.96 2.86 1.75
N VAL A 344 3.19 2.55 2.79
CA VAL A 344 1.81 3.02 2.93
C VAL A 344 1.69 4.54 2.81
N VAL A 345 2.60 5.28 3.46
CA VAL A 345 2.62 6.75 3.37
C VAL A 345 3.05 7.22 1.99
N VAL A 346 4.07 6.60 1.40
CA VAL A 346 4.52 6.94 0.04
C VAL A 346 3.38 6.79 -0.96
N ASP A 347 2.71 5.64 -0.96
CA ASP A 347 1.55 5.38 -1.83
C ASP A 347 0.48 6.46 -1.66
N ARG A 348 0.18 6.81 -0.40
CA ARG A 348 -0.86 7.80 -0.10
C ARG A 348 -0.52 9.19 -0.61
N ILE A 349 0.76 9.59 -0.49
CA ILE A 349 1.25 10.87 -1.02
C ILE A 349 1.20 10.86 -2.54
N LEU A 350 1.72 9.83 -3.20
CA LEU A 350 1.75 9.73 -4.65
C LEU A 350 0.34 9.74 -5.25
N GLN A 351 -0.58 8.98 -4.65
CA GLN A 351 -1.99 9.01 -5.03
C GLN A 351 -2.58 10.42 -4.96
N PHE A 352 -2.16 11.21 -3.97
CA PHE A 352 -2.64 12.56 -3.79
C PHE A 352 -1.98 13.57 -4.75
N VAL A 353 -0.65 13.46 -4.95
CA VAL A 353 0.13 14.36 -5.83
C VAL A 353 -0.32 14.25 -7.28
N ARG A 354 -0.60 13.04 -7.74
CA ARG A 354 -1.03 12.74 -9.11
C ARG A 354 -2.51 13.07 -9.39
N LYS A 355 -3.19 13.83 -8.50
CA LYS A 355 -4.57 14.27 -8.72
C LYS A 355 -4.73 15.05 -10.04
N GLY A 356 -5.69 14.60 -10.85
CA GLY A 356 -6.07 15.18 -12.12
C GLY A 356 -6.79 14.14 -12.96
N HIS A 357 -6.05 13.39 -13.77
CA HIS A 357 -6.58 12.27 -14.54
C HIS A 357 -6.17 10.91 -13.96
N VAL A 358 -5.19 10.90 -13.04
CA VAL A 358 -4.78 9.71 -12.27
C VAL A 358 -5.54 9.70 -10.97
N LEU A 359 -6.46 8.73 -10.82
CA LEU A 359 -7.29 8.60 -9.61
C LEU A 359 -6.58 7.81 -8.50
N SER A 360 -5.77 6.83 -8.88
CA SER A 360 -5.07 5.96 -7.95
C SER A 360 -3.77 5.44 -8.54
N VAL A 361 -2.75 5.35 -7.71
CA VAL A 361 -1.49 4.67 -8.03
C VAL A 361 -1.12 3.83 -6.83
N THR A 362 -0.75 2.61 -7.08
CA THR A 362 -0.24 1.71 -6.04
C THR A 362 0.99 1.02 -6.56
N THR A 363 2.07 1.19 -5.82
CA THR A 363 3.32 0.49 -6.07
C THR A 363 3.16 -0.98 -5.68
N LEU A 364 3.52 -1.85 -6.58
CA LEU A 364 3.53 -3.28 -6.37
C LEU A 364 4.97 -3.73 -6.20
N ARG A 365 5.23 -4.48 -5.14
CA ARG A 365 6.50 -5.15 -4.85
C ARG A 365 7.74 -4.35 -5.24
N GLU A 366 8.28 -3.59 -4.29
CA GLU A 366 9.60 -2.93 -4.37
C GLU A 366 9.84 -1.96 -5.54
N GLU A 367 8.79 -1.29 -5.99
CA GLU A 367 8.88 -0.27 -7.04
C GLU A 367 9.15 -0.82 -8.47
N GLU A 368 9.03 -2.14 -8.72
CA GLU A 368 9.24 -2.69 -10.06
C GLU A 368 8.00 -2.57 -10.97
N ALA A 369 6.81 -2.50 -10.36
CA ALA A 369 5.55 -2.40 -11.09
C ALA A 369 4.55 -1.51 -10.37
N GLU A 370 3.61 -0.98 -11.13
CA GLU A 370 2.54 -0.11 -10.63
C GLU A 370 1.17 -0.55 -11.15
N ALA A 371 0.17 -0.35 -10.30
CA ALA A 371 -1.23 -0.33 -10.68
C ALA A 371 -1.70 1.12 -10.71
N ILE A 372 -2.15 1.59 -11.85
CA ILE A 372 -2.60 2.98 -12.04
C ILE A 372 -4.07 3.01 -12.51
N GLU A 373 -4.85 3.91 -11.95
CA GLU A 373 -6.23 4.16 -12.33
C GLU A 373 -6.33 5.53 -13.01
N LEU A 374 -6.73 5.53 -14.28
CA LEU A 374 -6.84 6.72 -15.11
C LEU A 374 -8.28 6.92 -15.58
N VAL A 375 -8.71 8.18 -15.71
CA VAL A 375 -10.00 8.52 -16.32
C VAL A 375 -9.79 8.81 -17.81
N ALA A 376 -10.52 8.11 -18.65
CA ALA A 376 -10.54 8.37 -20.08
C ALA A 376 -11.33 9.64 -20.36
N THR A 377 -10.68 10.63 -20.99
CA THR A 377 -11.27 11.93 -21.34
C THR A 377 -11.23 12.16 -22.84
N PRO A 378 -12.07 13.08 -23.36
CA PRO A 378 -11.99 13.50 -24.76
C PRO A 378 -10.57 13.93 -25.13
N GLY A 379 -10.00 13.34 -26.18
CA GLY A 379 -8.61 13.55 -26.57
C GLY A 379 -7.64 12.43 -26.21
N SER A 380 -8.03 11.49 -25.37
CA SER A 380 -7.23 10.28 -25.10
C SER A 380 -7.02 9.48 -26.38
N LYS A 381 -5.77 9.06 -26.63
CA LYS A 381 -5.40 8.22 -27.78
C LYS A 381 -6.06 6.85 -27.78
N PHE A 382 -6.61 6.42 -26.64
CA PHE A 382 -7.20 5.10 -26.44
C PHE A 382 -8.71 5.07 -26.65
N LEU A 383 -9.37 6.24 -26.72
CA LEU A 383 -10.82 6.32 -26.90
C LEU A 383 -11.31 5.69 -28.20
N GLY A 384 -12.40 4.94 -28.11
CA GLY A 384 -13.12 4.38 -29.26
C GLY A 384 -12.40 3.23 -29.99
N LYS A 385 -11.21 2.81 -29.52
CA LYS A 385 -10.43 1.72 -30.10
C LYS A 385 -10.61 0.42 -29.31
N LYS A 386 -10.57 -0.72 -30.01
CA LYS A 386 -10.50 -2.01 -29.33
C LYS A 386 -9.13 -2.21 -28.68
N LEU A 387 -9.08 -2.84 -27.51
CA LEU A 387 -7.81 -3.04 -26.79
C LEU A 387 -6.78 -3.81 -27.61
N ARG A 388 -7.20 -4.78 -28.44
CA ARG A 388 -6.29 -5.52 -29.34
C ARG A 388 -5.62 -4.65 -30.40
N ASP A 389 -6.25 -3.51 -30.75
CA ASP A 389 -5.76 -2.56 -31.74
C ASP A 389 -4.93 -1.44 -31.09
N LEU A 390 -4.88 -1.40 -29.75
CA LEU A 390 -4.03 -0.52 -29.00
C LEU A 390 -2.61 -1.09 -28.95
N HIS A 391 -1.65 -0.28 -29.37
CA HIS A 391 -0.23 -0.63 -29.26
C HIS A 391 0.25 -0.28 -27.85
N LEU A 392 -0.23 -1.07 -26.87
CA LEU A 392 0.27 -0.95 -25.49
C LEU A 392 1.75 -1.37 -25.44
N PRO A 393 2.60 -0.65 -24.69
CA PRO A 393 3.99 -1.03 -24.54
C PRO A 393 4.11 -2.45 -23.93
N ARG A 394 5.20 -3.15 -24.28
CA ARG A 394 5.50 -4.44 -23.65
C ARG A 394 5.76 -4.21 -22.16
N GLY A 395 5.02 -4.86 -21.29
CA GLY A 395 5.09 -4.66 -19.84
C GLY A 395 3.94 -3.81 -19.29
N ALA A 396 2.89 -3.55 -20.08
CA ALA A 396 1.64 -2.96 -19.62
C ALA A 396 0.43 -3.79 -20.07
N ILE A 397 -0.60 -3.82 -19.22
CA ILE A 397 -1.89 -4.47 -19.48
C ILE A 397 -3.03 -3.64 -18.89
N VAL A 398 -4.19 -3.64 -19.56
CA VAL A 398 -5.44 -3.15 -18.98
C VAL A 398 -6.06 -4.25 -18.13
N GLY A 399 -6.11 -4.07 -16.83
CA GLY A 399 -6.68 -5.05 -15.90
C GLY A 399 -8.18 -4.92 -15.73
N ALA A 400 -8.69 -3.68 -15.65
CA ALA A 400 -10.13 -3.44 -15.55
C ALA A 400 -10.53 -2.11 -16.21
N ILE A 401 -11.78 -2.06 -16.64
CA ILE A 401 -12.48 -0.83 -17.09
C ILE A 401 -13.73 -0.71 -16.24
N VAL A 402 -13.94 0.45 -15.62
CA VAL A 402 -15.13 0.74 -14.84
C VAL A 402 -15.89 1.87 -15.54
N ARG A 403 -17.09 1.57 -15.99
CA ARG A 403 -17.97 2.53 -16.66
C ARG A 403 -18.49 3.59 -15.69
N PRO A 404 -18.90 4.77 -16.17
CA PRO A 404 -19.59 5.74 -15.32
C PRO A 404 -20.87 5.19 -14.66
N SER A 405 -21.51 4.19 -15.28
CA SER A 405 -22.66 3.45 -14.71
C SER A 405 -22.30 2.61 -13.48
N GLY A 406 -21.00 2.37 -13.25
CA GLY A 406 -20.51 1.48 -12.21
C GLY A 406 -20.31 0.03 -12.66
N GLU A 407 -20.58 -0.30 -13.92
CA GLU A 407 -20.28 -1.61 -14.49
C GLU A 407 -18.77 -1.84 -14.53
N VAL A 408 -18.32 -3.01 -14.04
CA VAL A 408 -16.92 -3.43 -14.05
C VAL A 408 -16.71 -4.46 -15.16
N ILE A 409 -15.79 -4.16 -16.05
CA ILE A 409 -15.37 -5.03 -17.15
C ILE A 409 -13.90 -5.40 -16.94
N VAL A 410 -13.61 -6.69 -16.81
CA VAL A 410 -12.23 -7.20 -16.98
C VAL A 410 -12.04 -7.43 -18.46
N PRO A 411 -11.25 -6.60 -19.15
CA PRO A 411 -11.36 -6.50 -20.59
C PRO A 411 -10.65 -7.62 -21.32
N ARG A 412 -11.19 -7.96 -22.49
CA ARG A 412 -10.54 -8.78 -23.50
C ARG A 412 -10.24 -7.91 -24.72
N GLY A 413 -9.52 -8.44 -25.69
CA GLY A 413 -9.07 -7.70 -26.86
C GLY A 413 -10.16 -6.93 -27.63
N ASP A 414 -11.43 -7.36 -27.55
CA ASP A 414 -12.58 -6.69 -28.19
C ASP A 414 -13.18 -5.53 -27.37
N ALA A 415 -12.78 -5.38 -26.11
CA ALA A 415 -13.25 -4.28 -25.25
C ALA A 415 -12.81 -2.94 -25.81
N VAL A 416 -13.69 -1.93 -25.66
CA VAL A 416 -13.45 -0.56 -26.14
C VAL A 416 -13.51 0.39 -24.93
N ILE A 417 -12.54 1.28 -24.81
CA ILE A 417 -12.51 2.34 -23.82
C ILE A 417 -13.41 3.48 -24.30
N GLN A 418 -14.30 3.93 -23.44
CA GLN A 418 -15.25 5.02 -23.71
C GLN A 418 -14.92 6.24 -22.85
N ASP A 419 -15.49 7.38 -23.23
CA ASP A 419 -15.35 8.61 -22.45
C ASP A 419 -15.93 8.44 -21.04
N GLY A 420 -15.20 8.95 -20.05
CA GLY A 420 -15.52 8.82 -18.63
C GLY A 420 -15.23 7.47 -18.00
N ASP A 421 -14.71 6.49 -18.77
CA ASP A 421 -14.27 5.21 -18.18
C ASP A 421 -13.11 5.41 -17.23
N ARG A 422 -13.13 4.71 -16.10
CA ARG A 422 -11.97 4.52 -15.26
C ARG A 422 -11.23 3.27 -15.71
N VAL A 423 -10.00 3.43 -16.15
CA VAL A 423 -9.18 2.35 -16.69
C VAL A 423 -8.04 2.05 -15.74
N ILE A 424 -7.97 0.81 -15.30
CA ILE A 424 -6.93 0.34 -14.38
C ILE A 424 -5.87 -0.40 -15.19
N PHE A 425 -4.66 0.15 -15.21
CA PHE A 425 -3.49 -0.45 -15.84
C PHE A 425 -2.61 -1.11 -14.80
N PHE A 426 -1.98 -2.20 -15.22
CA PHE A 426 -0.85 -2.81 -14.53
C PHE A 426 0.35 -2.72 -15.45
N CYS A 427 1.43 -2.13 -14.97
CA CYS A 427 2.59 -1.87 -15.81
C CYS A 427 3.89 -1.84 -15.02
N LEU A 428 5.00 -1.98 -15.72
CA LEU A 428 6.32 -1.67 -15.17
C LEU A 428 6.39 -0.17 -14.88
N GLU A 429 7.05 0.22 -13.78
CA GLU A 429 7.17 1.62 -13.33
C GLU A 429 7.61 2.56 -14.47
N LEU A 430 8.57 2.13 -15.27
CA LEU A 430 9.14 2.92 -16.38
C LEU A 430 8.10 3.34 -17.44
N LEU A 431 6.97 2.62 -17.53
CA LEU A 431 5.94 2.84 -18.54
C LEU A 431 4.83 3.79 -18.09
N VAL A 432 4.79 4.13 -16.82
CA VAL A 432 3.76 5.01 -16.25
C VAL A 432 3.69 6.37 -16.98
N PRO A 433 4.79 7.10 -17.21
CA PRO A 433 4.73 8.40 -17.89
C PRO A 433 4.21 8.29 -19.33
N GLU A 434 4.50 7.18 -20.02
CA GLU A 434 4.02 6.95 -21.39
C GLU A 434 2.50 6.73 -21.39
N LEU A 435 2.00 5.91 -20.47
CA LEU A 435 0.57 5.63 -20.33
C LEU A 435 -0.21 6.89 -19.93
N GLU A 436 0.29 7.64 -18.96
CA GLU A 436 -0.30 8.91 -18.55
C GLU A 436 -0.37 9.90 -19.73
N SER A 437 0.73 10.08 -20.46
CA SER A 437 0.77 10.96 -21.60
C SER A 437 -0.22 10.57 -22.70
N ALA A 438 -0.45 9.27 -22.90
CA ALA A 438 -1.41 8.77 -23.88
C ALA A 438 -2.89 9.02 -23.46
N PHE A 439 -3.16 9.15 -22.17
CA PHE A 439 -4.47 9.54 -21.64
C PHE A 439 -4.66 11.07 -21.60
N LEU A 440 -3.58 11.84 -21.47
CA LEU A 440 -3.60 13.28 -21.24
C LEU A 440 -3.54 14.15 -22.52
N VAL A 441 -3.41 13.56 -23.71
CA VAL A 441 -3.31 14.33 -24.96
C VAL A 441 -4.66 15.00 -25.27
N GLY A 442 -4.86 16.19 -24.68
CA GLY A 442 -6.07 16.99 -24.92
C GLY A 442 -6.20 18.26 -24.07
N SER A 443 -5.55 18.36 -22.92
CA SER A 443 -5.43 19.64 -22.22
C SER A 443 -4.23 20.40 -22.72
N GLY A 444 -4.39 21.10 -23.87
CA GLY A 444 -3.44 22.09 -24.28
C GLY A 444 -3.13 23.02 -23.11
N ARG A 445 -1.86 23.17 -22.78
CA ARG A 445 -1.41 24.36 -22.08
C ARG A 445 -1.91 25.55 -22.90
N GLU A 446 -3.04 26.12 -22.51
CA GLU A 446 -3.28 27.52 -22.84
C GLU A 446 -2.16 28.31 -22.16
N LYS A 447 -1.17 28.63 -22.98
CA LYS A 447 -0.26 29.73 -22.70
C LYS A 447 -1.11 30.99 -22.74
N ALA A 448 -1.35 31.63 -21.64
CA ALA A 448 -1.66 33.04 -21.49
C ALA A 448 -0.92 33.58 -20.26
#